data_df52535b323329aa5576d72589e2fca0
#
_entry.id   df52535b323329aa5576d72589e2fca0
#
_cell.length_a   1.000
_cell.length_b   1.000
_cell.length_c   1.000
_cell.angle_alpha   90.00
_cell.angle_beta   90.00
_cell.angle_gamma   90.00
#
_symmetry.space_group_name_H-M   'P 1'
#
loop_
_entity.id
_entity.type
_entity.pdbx_description
1 polymer ?
#
loop_
_entity_poly.entity_id
_entity_poly.type
_entity_poly.pdbx_seq_one_letter_code
_entity_poly.pdbx_strand_id
1 'polypeptide(L)'
;MAGEDNVEVVRRGLEAFNRGDIDAILALLDADVEVYSDPDTGNTGTYHGHRGFIDWTRLWLDAWEEFRIEVREVEAIDDEHLIAITDQTGRGRGSGIEVEQKGVAYAFTVRGGRAVFMGLYFTRENALADLQARR
;
A
#
# COMPACT_ATOMS: atom_id res chain seq x y z
N MET A 1 7.02 5.43 -20.79
CA MET A 1 6.53 4.04 -20.87
C MET A 1 5.62 3.75 -19.69
N ALA A 2 4.61 2.92 -19.88
CA ALA A 2 3.59 2.65 -18.86
C ALA A 2 4.18 2.18 -17.53
N GLY A 3 5.18 1.28 -17.56
CA GLY A 3 5.82 0.78 -16.33
C GLY A 3 6.50 1.87 -15.51
N GLU A 4 7.21 2.79 -16.16
CA GLU A 4 7.88 3.90 -15.47
C GLU A 4 6.87 4.89 -14.91
N ASP A 5 5.81 5.20 -15.67
CA ASP A 5 4.75 6.09 -15.23
C ASP A 5 4.02 5.51 -14.03
N ASN A 6 3.78 4.19 -14.04
CA ASN A 6 3.12 3.51 -12.93
C ASN A 6 3.99 3.44 -11.69
N VAL A 7 5.32 3.27 -11.84
CA VAL A 7 6.26 3.34 -10.72
C VAL A 7 6.14 4.70 -10.04
N GLU A 8 6.07 5.78 -10.82
CA GLU A 8 5.93 7.13 -10.28
C GLU A 8 4.62 7.32 -9.53
N VAL A 9 3.52 6.77 -10.05
CA VAL A 9 2.21 6.81 -9.36
C VAL A 9 2.32 6.17 -7.98
N VAL A 10 2.92 4.98 -7.90
CA VAL A 10 3.10 4.27 -6.63
C VAL A 10 3.98 5.07 -5.67
N ARG A 11 5.10 5.61 -6.15
CA ARG A 11 5.99 6.42 -5.30
C ARG A 11 5.29 7.65 -4.75
N ARG A 12 4.54 8.36 -5.57
CA ARG A 12 3.78 9.55 -5.15
C ARG A 12 2.76 9.20 -4.07
N GLY A 13 2.08 8.06 -4.23
CA GLY A 13 1.10 7.61 -3.23
C GLY A 13 1.74 7.32 -1.88
N LEU A 14 2.86 6.63 -1.86
CA LEU A 14 3.57 6.29 -0.63
C LEU A 14 4.18 7.53 0.03
N GLU A 15 4.71 8.47 -0.75
CA GLU A 15 5.20 9.74 -0.24
C GLU A 15 4.08 10.60 0.35
N ALA A 16 2.92 10.64 -0.32
CA ALA A 16 1.75 11.35 0.18
C ALA A 16 1.27 10.76 1.50
N PHE A 17 1.33 9.45 1.65
CA PHE A 17 0.99 8.78 2.91
C PHE A 17 1.90 9.28 4.04
N ASN A 18 3.20 9.38 3.81
CA ASN A 18 4.14 9.87 4.82
C ASN A 18 3.89 11.34 5.21
N ARG A 19 3.34 12.13 4.28
CA ARG A 19 2.98 13.53 4.58
C ARG A 19 1.61 13.67 5.24
N GLY A 20 0.85 12.58 5.32
CA GLY A 20 -0.53 12.62 5.80
C GLY A 20 -1.48 13.29 4.82
N ASP A 21 -1.13 13.35 3.55
CA ASP A 21 -1.92 14.01 2.51
C ASP A 21 -2.90 13.02 1.87
N ILE A 22 -4.01 12.80 2.54
CA ILE A 22 -5.03 11.83 2.10
C ILE A 22 -5.62 12.22 0.74
N ASP A 23 -5.88 13.51 0.52
CA ASP A 23 -6.46 13.98 -0.75
C ASP A 23 -5.54 13.64 -1.93
N ALA A 24 -4.23 13.80 -1.76
CA ALA A 24 -3.27 13.45 -2.81
C ALA A 24 -3.28 11.94 -3.09
N ILE A 25 -3.43 11.10 -2.05
CA ILE A 25 -3.53 9.65 -2.23
C ILE A 25 -4.81 9.31 -2.99
N LEU A 26 -5.95 9.86 -2.57
CA LEU A 26 -7.24 9.57 -3.20
C LEU A 26 -7.24 9.95 -4.69
N ALA A 27 -6.52 11.00 -5.06
CA ALA A 27 -6.38 11.39 -6.46
C ALA A 27 -5.65 10.34 -7.31
N LEU A 28 -4.83 9.49 -6.68
CA LEU A 28 -4.09 8.41 -7.34
C LEU A 28 -4.82 7.06 -7.27
N LEU A 29 -5.95 6.99 -6.58
CA LEU A 29 -6.77 5.78 -6.46
C LEU A 29 -8.01 5.90 -7.34
N ASP A 30 -8.32 4.80 -8.04
CA ASP A 30 -9.57 4.70 -8.77
C ASP A 30 -10.75 4.80 -7.79
N ALA A 31 -11.89 5.33 -8.28
CA ALA A 31 -13.10 5.46 -7.45
C ALA A 31 -13.56 4.11 -6.88
N ASP A 32 -13.29 3.02 -7.61
CA ASP A 32 -13.68 1.65 -7.24
C ASP A 32 -12.50 0.81 -6.79
N VAL A 33 -11.43 1.43 -6.29
CA VAL A 33 -10.22 0.72 -5.87
C VAL A 33 -10.55 -0.39 -4.87
N GLU A 34 -9.90 -1.54 -5.03
CA GLU A 34 -9.95 -2.61 -4.04
C GLU A 34 -8.70 -2.54 -3.18
N VAL A 35 -8.87 -2.52 -1.86
CA VAL A 35 -7.79 -2.53 -0.88
C VAL A 35 -7.87 -3.83 -0.09
N TYR A 36 -6.78 -4.59 -0.10
CA TYR A 36 -6.73 -5.92 0.51
C TYR A 36 -5.56 -6.01 1.48
N SER A 37 -5.79 -6.67 2.61
CA SER A 37 -4.71 -7.03 3.54
C SER A 37 -4.62 -8.54 3.65
N ASP A 38 -3.41 -9.08 3.43
CA ASP A 38 -3.15 -10.50 3.61
C ASP A 38 -3.45 -10.88 5.07
N PRO A 39 -4.12 -12.01 5.33
CA PRO A 39 -4.40 -12.48 6.68
C PRO A 39 -3.19 -12.50 7.61
N ASP A 40 -2.00 -12.78 7.08
CA ASP A 40 -0.75 -12.80 7.87
C ASP A 40 -0.43 -11.45 8.50
N THR A 41 -0.98 -10.35 7.97
CA THR A 41 -0.73 -9.01 8.51
C THR A 41 -1.56 -8.70 9.76
N GLY A 42 -2.47 -9.57 10.13
CA GLY A 42 -3.32 -9.40 11.31
C GLY A 42 -4.54 -8.51 11.08
N ASN A 43 -4.59 -7.77 10.00
CA ASN A 43 -5.73 -6.95 9.61
C ASN A 43 -6.31 -7.53 8.34
N THR A 44 -7.29 -8.38 8.48
CA THR A 44 -7.87 -9.11 7.36
C THR A 44 -9.06 -8.38 6.76
N GLY A 45 -9.24 -8.55 5.46
CA GLY A 45 -10.43 -8.08 4.78
C GLY A 45 -10.12 -7.33 3.51
N THR A 46 -11.20 -7.08 2.78
CA THR A 46 -11.17 -6.32 1.54
C THR A 46 -12.04 -5.08 1.73
N TYR A 47 -11.50 -3.94 1.34
CA TYR A 47 -12.17 -2.65 1.42
C TYR A 47 -12.34 -2.11 0.01
N HIS A 48 -13.40 -1.38 -0.24
CA HIS A 48 -13.71 -0.91 -1.60
C HIS A 48 -13.87 0.60 -1.66
N GLY A 49 -13.34 1.19 -2.72
CA GLY A 49 -13.48 2.60 -3.03
C GLY A 49 -12.69 3.52 -2.10
N HIS A 50 -12.84 4.81 -2.30
CA HIS A 50 -12.15 5.82 -1.48
C HIS A 50 -12.54 5.70 -0.01
N ARG A 51 -13.81 5.45 0.28
CA ARG A 51 -14.27 5.27 1.65
C ARG A 51 -13.61 4.05 2.29
N GLY A 52 -13.51 2.96 1.56
CA GLY A 52 -12.85 1.75 2.04
C GLY A 52 -11.37 1.99 2.35
N PHE A 53 -10.68 2.74 1.49
CA PHE A 53 -9.29 3.11 1.74
C PHE A 53 -9.15 3.94 3.01
N ILE A 54 -10.03 4.91 3.22
CA ILE A 54 -10.02 5.75 4.42
C ILE A 54 -10.24 4.91 5.68
N ASP A 55 -11.21 4.00 5.65
CA ASP A 55 -11.51 3.12 6.79
C ASP A 55 -10.31 2.20 7.09
N TRP A 56 -9.68 1.63 6.07
CA TRP A 56 -8.49 0.79 6.21
C TRP A 56 -7.32 1.59 6.82
N THR A 57 -7.09 2.81 6.32
CA THR A 57 -6.02 3.68 6.79
C THR A 57 -6.21 4.06 8.26
N ARG A 58 -7.45 4.33 8.68
CA ARG A 58 -7.74 4.65 10.07
C ARG A 58 -7.37 3.54 11.02
N LEU A 59 -7.57 2.29 10.64
CA LEU A 59 -7.17 1.16 11.48
C LEU A 59 -5.68 1.19 11.79
N TRP A 60 -4.85 1.54 10.80
CA TRP A 60 -3.41 1.68 10.99
C TRP A 60 -3.06 2.90 11.83
N LEU A 61 -3.62 4.06 11.51
CA LEU A 61 -3.29 5.31 12.19
C LEU A 61 -3.78 5.32 13.63
N ASP A 62 -4.87 4.61 13.92
CA ASP A 62 -5.38 4.48 15.29
C ASP A 62 -4.47 3.61 16.16
N ALA A 63 -3.77 2.65 15.56
CA ALA A 63 -2.85 1.76 16.28
C ALA A 63 -1.46 2.35 16.48
N TRP A 64 -1.02 3.27 15.62
CA TRP A 64 0.36 3.73 15.56
C TRP A 64 0.49 5.24 15.61
N GLU A 65 1.52 5.72 16.31
CA GLU A 65 1.98 7.11 16.27
C GLU A 65 3.25 7.16 15.40
N GLU A 66 3.45 8.28 14.70
CA GLU A 66 4.66 8.50 13.91
C GLU A 66 4.95 7.37 12.90
N PHE A 67 3.89 6.85 12.29
CA PHE A 67 4.03 5.78 11.32
C PHE A 67 4.66 6.29 10.02
N ARG A 68 5.72 5.61 9.56
CA ARG A 68 6.41 5.96 8.32
C ARG A 68 6.63 4.75 7.45
N ILE A 69 6.55 4.97 6.15
CA ILE A 69 6.86 3.98 5.13
C ILE A 69 8.10 4.47 4.37
N GLU A 70 9.18 3.68 4.44
CA GLU A 70 10.37 3.93 3.64
C GLU A 70 10.36 3.00 2.44
N VAL A 71 10.31 3.59 1.24
CA VAL A 71 10.28 2.81 -0.01
C VAL A 71 11.69 2.39 -0.35
N ARG A 72 11.93 1.08 -0.41
CA ARG A 72 13.22 0.53 -0.82
C ARG A 72 13.30 0.31 -2.31
N GLU A 73 12.22 -0.23 -2.87
CA GLU A 73 12.20 -0.64 -4.26
C GLU A 73 10.76 -0.62 -4.77
N VAL A 74 10.58 -0.18 -6.00
CA VAL A 74 9.32 -0.36 -6.72
C VAL A 74 9.65 -1.08 -8.01
N GLU A 75 9.08 -2.28 -8.16
CA GLU A 75 9.32 -3.15 -9.30
C GLU A 75 8.08 -3.26 -10.17
N ALA A 76 8.20 -2.91 -11.44
CA ALA A 76 7.14 -3.16 -12.42
C ALA A 76 7.21 -4.62 -12.86
N ILE A 77 6.14 -5.38 -12.59
CA ILE A 77 6.04 -6.78 -13.00
C ILE A 77 5.62 -6.86 -14.47
N ASP A 78 4.68 -6.01 -14.85
CA ASP A 78 4.25 -5.84 -16.24
C ASP A 78 3.66 -4.42 -16.40
N ASP A 79 2.94 -4.17 -17.49
CA ASP A 79 2.44 -2.83 -17.82
C ASP A 79 1.44 -2.28 -16.80
N GLU A 80 0.84 -3.12 -15.97
CA GLU A 80 -0.18 -2.71 -15.00
C GLU A 80 0.12 -3.10 -13.56
N HIS A 81 0.99 -4.10 -13.34
CA HIS A 81 1.22 -4.70 -12.02
C HIS A 81 2.58 -4.32 -11.47
N LEU A 82 2.60 -3.90 -10.20
CA LEU A 82 3.81 -3.47 -9.53
C LEU A 82 3.85 -4.02 -8.11
N ILE A 83 5.08 -4.17 -7.59
CA ILE A 83 5.31 -4.50 -6.19
C ILE A 83 6.26 -3.45 -5.62
N ALA A 84 5.88 -2.86 -4.49
CA ALA A 84 6.74 -1.97 -3.74
C ALA A 84 7.22 -2.70 -2.49
N ILE A 85 8.54 -2.69 -2.27
CA ILE A 85 9.14 -3.24 -1.06
C ILE A 85 9.46 -2.08 -0.14
N THR A 86 9.00 -2.15 1.10
CA THR A 86 9.10 -1.06 2.05
C THR A 86 9.60 -1.54 3.39
N ASP A 87 10.21 -0.61 4.14
CA ASP A 87 10.42 -0.79 5.58
C ASP A 87 9.47 0.17 6.29
N GLN A 88 8.84 -0.31 7.33
CA GLN A 88 7.85 0.48 8.06
C GLN A 88 8.27 0.62 9.51
N THR A 89 8.10 1.82 10.05
CA THR A 89 8.37 2.10 11.45
C THR A 89 7.17 2.80 12.06
N GLY A 90 6.92 2.54 13.33
CA GLY A 90 5.84 3.17 14.06
C GLY A 90 6.03 3.00 15.55
N ARG A 91 5.29 3.80 16.32
CA ARG A 91 5.25 3.68 17.77
C ARG A 91 3.82 3.31 18.16
N GLY A 92 3.66 2.25 18.96
CA GLY A 92 2.32 1.84 19.42
C GLY A 92 1.69 2.91 20.29
N ARG A 93 0.43 3.26 19.99
CA ARG A 93 -0.33 4.17 20.84
C ARG A 93 -0.59 3.52 22.20
N GLY A 94 -0.32 4.25 23.25
CA GLY A 94 -0.50 3.79 24.62
C GLY A 94 0.69 3.00 25.15
N SER A 95 1.33 2.14 24.37
CA SER A 95 2.50 1.39 24.82
C SER A 95 3.80 2.18 24.67
N GLY A 96 3.88 3.06 23.67
CA GLY A 96 5.10 3.79 23.34
C GLY A 96 6.21 2.92 22.75
N ILE A 97 5.92 1.65 22.44
CA ILE A 97 6.91 0.71 21.91
C ILE A 97 7.15 1.01 20.44
N GLU A 98 8.41 1.19 20.07
CA GLU A 98 8.80 1.34 18.68
C GLU A 98 8.87 -0.03 18.00
N VAL A 99 8.30 -0.10 16.80
CA VAL A 99 8.30 -1.31 15.98
C VAL A 99 8.85 -0.99 14.60
N GLU A 100 9.75 -1.84 14.12
CA GLU A 100 10.25 -1.78 12.76
C GLU A 100 9.87 -3.08 12.05
N GLN A 101 9.30 -2.95 10.85
CA GLN A 101 8.94 -4.09 10.02
C GLN A 101 9.64 -3.92 8.67
N LYS A 102 10.57 -4.82 8.37
CA LYS A 102 11.33 -4.77 7.12
C LYS A 102 10.70 -5.66 6.06
N GLY A 103 10.80 -5.22 4.80
CA GLY A 103 10.39 -6.03 3.67
C GLY A 103 8.89 -6.16 3.50
N VAL A 104 8.11 -5.22 4.04
CA VAL A 104 6.65 -5.20 3.83
C VAL A 104 6.37 -4.90 2.37
N ALA A 105 5.59 -5.74 1.72
CA ALA A 105 5.31 -5.64 0.30
C ALA A 105 3.90 -5.09 0.04
N TYR A 106 3.81 -4.14 -0.88
CA TYR A 106 2.54 -3.69 -1.43
C TYR A 106 2.45 -4.14 -2.88
N ALA A 107 1.33 -4.74 -3.25
CA ALA A 107 1.04 -5.07 -4.63
C ALA A 107 0.04 -4.06 -5.18
N PHE A 108 0.27 -3.60 -6.40
CA PHE A 108 -0.60 -2.63 -7.06
C PHE A 108 -0.97 -3.08 -8.45
N THR A 109 -2.21 -2.80 -8.84
CA THR A 109 -2.61 -2.78 -10.24
C THR A 109 -2.95 -1.34 -10.59
N VAL A 110 -2.28 -0.78 -11.59
CA VAL A 110 -2.46 0.62 -11.99
C VAL A 110 -2.94 0.66 -13.43
N ARG A 111 -4.06 1.38 -13.67
CA ARG A 111 -4.64 1.57 -14.99
C ARG A 111 -5.02 3.04 -15.16
N GLY A 112 -4.65 3.61 -16.30
CA GLY A 112 -4.97 5.01 -16.57
C GLY A 112 -4.43 5.99 -15.54
N GLY A 113 -3.28 5.70 -14.95
CA GLY A 113 -2.66 6.56 -13.96
C GLY A 113 -3.25 6.48 -12.56
N ARG A 114 -4.14 5.50 -12.30
CA ARG A 114 -4.76 5.30 -10.99
C ARG A 114 -4.67 3.85 -10.56
N ALA A 115 -4.46 3.63 -9.26
CA ALA A 115 -4.46 2.30 -8.69
C ALA A 115 -5.90 1.77 -8.60
N VAL A 116 -6.15 0.62 -9.21
CA VAL A 116 -7.44 -0.08 -9.14
C VAL A 116 -7.39 -1.19 -8.09
N PHE A 117 -6.21 -1.62 -7.70
CA PHE A 117 -5.99 -2.61 -6.62
C PHE A 117 -4.76 -2.22 -5.81
N MET A 118 -4.84 -2.41 -4.50
CA MET A 118 -3.72 -2.28 -3.58
C MET A 118 -3.80 -3.38 -2.54
N GLY A 119 -2.74 -4.16 -2.38
CA GLY A 119 -2.67 -5.22 -1.39
C GLY A 119 -1.47 -5.06 -0.49
N LEU A 120 -1.61 -5.46 0.77
CA LEU A 120 -0.55 -5.43 1.79
C LEU A 120 -0.15 -6.85 2.17
N TYR A 121 1.15 -7.13 2.13
CA TYR A 121 1.70 -8.46 2.41
C TYR A 121 3.00 -8.32 3.21
N PHE A 122 3.34 -9.34 4.00
CA PHE A 122 4.61 -9.34 4.73
C PHE A 122 5.80 -9.79 3.89
N THR A 123 5.56 -10.41 2.74
CA THR A 123 6.65 -10.87 1.86
C THR A 123 6.36 -10.54 0.42
N ARG A 124 7.44 -10.35 -0.35
CA ARG A 124 7.34 -10.17 -1.80
C ARG A 124 6.73 -11.41 -2.47
N GLU A 125 7.06 -12.60 -1.97
CA GLU A 125 6.54 -13.85 -2.52
C GLU A 125 5.02 -13.92 -2.45
N ASN A 126 4.45 -13.56 -1.30
CA ASN A 126 3.00 -13.56 -1.13
C ASN A 126 2.34 -12.51 -2.02
N ALA A 127 2.94 -11.33 -2.14
CA ALA A 127 2.45 -10.27 -3.01
C ALA A 127 2.42 -10.72 -4.46
N LEU A 128 3.52 -11.31 -4.94
CA LEU A 128 3.62 -11.77 -6.32
C LEU A 128 2.62 -12.90 -6.62
N ALA A 129 2.50 -13.85 -5.70
CA ALA A 129 1.57 -14.98 -5.87
C ALA A 129 0.13 -14.49 -5.98
N ASP A 130 -0.27 -13.53 -5.14
CA ASP A 130 -1.62 -12.99 -5.16
C ASP A 130 -1.90 -12.18 -6.43
N LEU A 131 -0.94 -11.37 -6.89
CA LEU A 131 -1.07 -10.65 -8.16
C LEU A 131 -1.24 -11.62 -9.34
N GLN A 132 -0.49 -12.71 -9.35
CA GLN A 132 -0.60 -13.72 -10.40
C GLN A 132 -1.95 -14.42 -10.37
N ALA A 133 -2.48 -14.69 -9.19
CA ALA A 133 -3.79 -15.31 -9.02
C ALA A 133 -4.94 -14.39 -9.45
N ARG A 134 -4.74 -13.07 -9.41
CA ARG A 134 -5.76 -12.06 -9.75
C ARG A 134 -5.79 -11.68 -11.23
N ARG A 135 -4.86 -12.17 -12.00
CA ARG A 135 -4.81 -11.89 -13.45
C ARG A 135 -5.92 -12.58 -14.23
#